data_cf6eb39c3d5ee71e5a54b1ce77ba3e1c
#
_entry.id   cf6eb39c3d5ee71e5a54b1ce77ba3e1c
#
_cell.length_a   1.000
_cell.length_b   1.000
_cell.length_c   1.000
_cell.angle_alpha   90.00
_cell.angle_beta   90.00
_cell.angle_gamma   90.00
#
_symmetry.space_group_name_H-M   'P 1'
#
loop_
_entity.id
_entity.type
_entity.pdbx_description
1 polymer ?
#
loop_
_entity_poly.entity_id
_entity_poly.type
_entity_poly.pdbx_seq_one_letter_code
_entity_poly.pdbx_strand_id
1 'polypeptide(L)'
;LLVLVIQIVTGIFLVMHYKPDAALAFASVEYIMRDVPWGWLIRYMHSTGASAFFVVVYLHMFRGLMYGSYRKPRELIWLFGCGIFLALMAEAFMGYLLPWGQMSYWGAQVIVNLFAAIPFVGPDLALLIRGDFVVGDATLNRFFSFHVIAVPLVLLGLVVAHIIALHEVGSNNPDGIEIKANKDEKGRPLDGIPFHPYYSVHDIFAVSVFLMVFTAIVFFAPEMGGYFLEYNNFIPADPFQTPLHIAPVWYFTPFYSMLRAVTTEMMYVFMACVVG
;
A
#
# COMPACT_ATOMS: atom_id res chain seq x y z
N LEU A 1 -7.37 -7.04 6.53
CA LEU A 1 -8.14 -7.81 5.53
C LEU A 1 -9.31 -7.00 4.95
N LEU A 2 -10.13 -6.34 5.77
CA LEU A 2 -11.28 -5.55 5.27
C LEU A 2 -10.85 -4.51 4.22
N VAL A 3 -9.79 -3.75 4.49
CA VAL A 3 -9.29 -2.73 3.55
C VAL A 3 -8.81 -3.39 2.24
N LEU A 4 -8.14 -4.53 2.32
CA LEU A 4 -7.73 -5.28 1.13
C LEU A 4 -8.94 -5.68 0.27
N VAL A 5 -10.01 -6.16 0.89
CA VAL A 5 -11.26 -6.48 0.18
C VAL A 5 -11.86 -5.23 -0.47
N ILE A 6 -11.91 -4.11 0.25
CA ILE A 6 -12.39 -2.83 -0.30
C ILE A 6 -11.56 -2.43 -1.55
N GLN A 7 -10.22 -2.53 -1.47
CA GLN A 7 -9.35 -2.18 -2.58
C GLN A 7 -9.56 -3.08 -3.79
N ILE A 8 -9.65 -4.39 -3.60
CA ILE A 8 -9.89 -5.34 -4.70
C ILE A 8 -11.25 -5.07 -5.35
N VAL A 9 -12.32 -4.96 -4.57
CA VAL A 9 -13.67 -4.76 -5.10
C VAL A 9 -13.78 -3.43 -5.84
N THR A 10 -13.34 -2.33 -5.22
CA THR A 10 -13.38 -1.02 -5.87
C THR A 10 -12.47 -0.96 -7.10
N GLY A 11 -11.29 -1.59 -7.05
CA GLY A 11 -10.38 -1.69 -8.18
C GLY A 11 -10.99 -2.40 -9.38
N ILE A 12 -11.69 -3.52 -9.18
CA ILE A 12 -12.39 -4.24 -10.25
C ILE A 12 -13.43 -3.34 -10.93
N PHE A 13 -14.21 -2.57 -10.17
CA PHE A 13 -15.17 -1.63 -10.75
C PHE A 13 -14.51 -0.48 -11.51
N LEU A 14 -13.37 0.03 -11.02
CA LEU A 14 -12.62 1.08 -11.73
C LEU A 14 -12.06 0.58 -13.06
N VAL A 15 -11.53 -0.63 -13.09
CA VAL A 15 -10.97 -1.25 -14.32
C VAL A 15 -12.01 -1.37 -15.44
N MET A 16 -13.28 -1.50 -15.12
CA MET A 16 -14.35 -1.57 -16.14
C MET A 16 -14.44 -0.30 -17.00
N HIS A 17 -13.96 0.82 -16.50
CA HIS A 17 -14.08 2.13 -17.17
C HIS A 17 -12.73 2.78 -17.48
N TYR A 18 -11.67 2.39 -16.78
CA TYR A 18 -10.33 2.95 -16.93
C TYR A 18 -9.67 2.51 -18.24
N LYS A 19 -8.89 3.42 -18.85
CA LYS A 19 -8.11 3.18 -20.07
C LYS A 19 -6.62 3.34 -19.81
N PRO A 20 -5.81 2.26 -19.86
CA PRO A 20 -4.37 2.33 -19.65
C PRO A 20 -3.62 2.81 -20.90
N ASP A 21 -3.90 4.01 -21.34
CA ASP A 21 -3.35 4.67 -22.52
C ASP A 21 -2.98 6.11 -22.14
N ALA A 22 -1.77 6.56 -22.46
CA ALA A 22 -1.27 7.86 -22.03
C ALA A 22 -2.11 9.05 -22.52
N ALA A 23 -2.84 8.91 -23.65
CA ALA A 23 -3.74 9.93 -24.15
C ALA A 23 -5.14 9.88 -23.50
N LEU A 24 -5.54 8.72 -22.94
CA LEU A 24 -6.92 8.49 -22.47
C LEU A 24 -7.01 8.30 -20.95
N ALA A 25 -5.93 7.97 -20.26
CA ALA A 25 -5.96 7.59 -18.86
C ALA A 25 -6.57 8.67 -17.97
N PHE A 26 -6.07 9.89 -18.04
CA PHE A 26 -6.61 11.01 -17.25
C PHE A 26 -8.08 11.26 -17.56
N ALA A 27 -8.44 11.34 -18.84
CA ALA A 27 -9.82 11.55 -19.27
C ALA A 27 -10.75 10.40 -18.82
N SER A 28 -10.27 9.16 -18.77
CA SER A 28 -11.06 8.02 -18.29
C SER A 28 -11.34 8.10 -16.78
N VAL A 29 -10.41 8.64 -15.99
CA VAL A 29 -10.65 8.92 -14.56
C VAL A 29 -11.66 10.06 -14.39
N GLU A 30 -11.56 11.13 -15.19
CA GLU A 30 -12.57 12.20 -15.22
C GLU A 30 -13.96 11.66 -15.58
N TYR A 31 -14.06 10.80 -16.58
CA TYR A 31 -15.30 10.11 -16.96
C TYR A 31 -15.88 9.28 -15.81
N ILE A 32 -15.05 8.52 -15.09
CA ILE A 32 -15.48 7.78 -13.90
C ILE A 32 -16.04 8.71 -12.85
N MET A 33 -15.39 9.86 -12.61
CA MET A 33 -15.77 10.80 -11.56
C MET A 33 -17.07 11.55 -11.89
N ARG A 34 -17.36 11.82 -13.16
CA ARG A 34 -18.43 12.73 -13.57
C ARG A 34 -19.63 12.04 -14.20
N ASP A 35 -19.41 11.02 -15.04
CA ASP A 35 -20.45 10.45 -15.91
C ASP A 35 -20.89 9.06 -15.45
N VAL A 36 -20.03 8.28 -14.83
CA VAL A 36 -20.39 6.93 -14.34
C VAL A 36 -21.25 7.05 -13.08
N PRO A 37 -22.45 6.45 -13.03
CA PRO A 37 -23.27 6.44 -11.82
C PRO A 37 -22.50 5.86 -10.64
N TRP A 38 -22.39 6.62 -9.54
CA TRP A 38 -21.61 6.26 -8.33
C TRP A 38 -20.09 6.12 -8.55
N GLY A 39 -19.58 6.46 -9.72
CA GLY A 39 -18.17 6.34 -10.07
C GLY A 39 -17.27 7.16 -9.13
N TRP A 40 -17.68 8.39 -8.78
CA TRP A 40 -16.99 9.23 -7.79
C TRP A 40 -16.85 8.53 -6.43
N LEU A 41 -17.89 7.84 -5.97
CA LEU A 41 -17.87 7.13 -4.69
C LEU A 41 -16.86 5.99 -4.72
N ILE A 42 -16.91 5.15 -5.75
CA ILE A 42 -15.97 4.02 -5.92
C ILE A 42 -14.53 4.53 -6.04
N ARG A 43 -14.31 5.61 -6.80
CA ARG A 43 -12.99 6.23 -6.95
C ARG A 43 -12.45 6.76 -5.62
N TYR A 44 -13.28 7.47 -4.84
CA TYR A 44 -12.87 7.95 -3.53
C TYR A 44 -12.70 6.82 -2.50
N MET A 45 -13.52 5.79 -2.53
CA MET A 45 -13.30 4.59 -1.71
C MET A 45 -11.95 3.94 -2.01
N HIS A 46 -11.55 3.89 -3.27
CA HIS A 46 -10.27 3.30 -3.68
C HIS A 46 -9.09 4.16 -3.24
N SER A 47 -9.10 5.46 -3.51
CA SER A 47 -8.00 6.38 -3.13
C SER A 47 -7.88 6.58 -1.62
N THR A 48 -8.99 6.81 -0.92
CA THR A 48 -9.01 6.89 0.54
C THR A 48 -8.63 5.55 1.17
N GLY A 49 -9.06 4.44 0.53
CA GLY A 49 -8.72 3.09 0.95
C GLY A 49 -7.23 2.79 0.88
N ALA A 50 -6.51 3.33 -0.11
CA ALA A 50 -5.05 3.23 -0.16
C ALA A 50 -4.40 3.89 1.07
N SER A 51 -4.81 5.12 1.41
CA SER A 51 -4.35 5.79 2.63
C SER A 51 -4.74 5.03 3.90
N ALA A 52 -5.99 4.56 4.00
CA ALA A 52 -6.44 3.76 5.13
C ALA A 52 -5.64 2.45 5.28
N PHE A 53 -5.22 1.84 4.18
CA PHE A 53 -4.39 0.65 4.19
C PHE A 53 -3.05 0.92 4.88
N PHE A 54 -2.37 2.00 4.51
CA PHE A 54 -1.11 2.38 5.15
C PHE A 54 -1.28 2.76 6.62
N VAL A 55 -2.35 3.48 6.98
CA VAL A 55 -2.64 3.79 8.39
C VAL A 55 -2.73 2.51 9.22
N VAL A 56 -3.55 1.54 8.79
CA VAL A 56 -3.75 0.31 9.58
C VAL A 56 -2.52 -0.59 9.56
N VAL A 57 -1.75 -0.63 8.45
CA VAL A 57 -0.52 -1.44 8.36
C VAL A 57 0.58 -0.83 9.23
N TYR A 58 0.79 0.49 9.21
CA TYR A 58 1.75 1.13 10.10
C TYR A 58 1.41 0.88 11.58
N LEU A 59 0.16 1.06 11.98
CA LEU A 59 -0.28 0.76 13.34
C LEU A 59 -0.07 -0.72 13.70
N HIS A 60 -0.36 -1.62 12.76
CA HIS A 60 -0.14 -3.06 12.93
C HIS A 60 1.35 -3.39 13.10
N MET A 61 2.23 -2.83 12.28
CA MET A 61 3.68 -3.02 12.38
C MET A 61 4.25 -2.46 13.69
N PHE A 62 3.88 -1.22 14.06
CA PHE A 62 4.30 -0.62 15.32
C PHE A 62 3.84 -1.43 16.53
N ARG A 63 2.62 -1.95 16.52
CA ARG A 63 2.14 -2.85 17.57
C ARG A 63 3.02 -4.11 17.64
N GLY A 64 3.36 -4.71 16.50
CA GLY A 64 4.27 -5.86 16.44
C GLY A 64 5.65 -5.56 17.02
N LEU A 65 6.21 -4.39 16.73
CA LEU A 65 7.49 -3.93 17.28
C LEU A 65 7.42 -3.71 18.79
N MET A 66 6.41 -2.96 19.27
CA MET A 66 6.27 -2.63 20.69
C MET A 66 6.07 -3.87 21.57
N TYR A 67 5.35 -4.88 21.09
CA TYR A 67 5.11 -6.12 21.83
C TYR A 67 6.19 -7.18 21.61
N GLY A 68 7.21 -6.90 20.80
CA GLY A 68 8.25 -7.88 20.48
C GLY A 68 7.72 -9.09 19.70
N SER A 69 6.64 -8.91 18.91
CA SER A 69 5.98 -9.99 18.16
C SER A 69 6.81 -10.52 16.98
N TYR A 70 7.98 -9.96 16.73
CA TYR A 70 8.98 -10.43 15.76
C TYR A 70 9.95 -11.47 16.33
N ARG A 71 9.93 -11.70 17.66
CA ARG A 71 10.82 -12.65 18.35
C ARG A 71 10.31 -14.08 18.23
N LYS A 72 11.20 -15.04 18.53
CA LYS A 72 10.85 -16.48 18.59
C LYS A 72 9.56 -16.72 19.37
N PRO A 73 8.68 -17.56 18.86
CA PRO A 73 8.75 -18.36 17.61
C PRO A 73 8.07 -17.68 16.41
N ARG A 74 7.96 -16.33 16.37
CA ARG A 74 7.12 -15.54 15.44
C ARG A 74 7.89 -14.84 14.34
N GLU A 75 9.17 -15.20 14.12
CA GLU A 75 10.04 -14.56 13.12
C GLU A 75 9.46 -14.66 11.71
N LEU A 76 8.91 -15.82 11.36
CA LEU A 76 8.35 -16.04 10.02
C LEU A 76 7.12 -15.16 9.77
N ILE A 77 6.30 -14.91 10.79
CA ILE A 77 5.17 -13.97 10.70
C ILE A 77 5.68 -12.57 10.37
N TRP A 78 6.74 -12.14 11.05
CA TRP A 78 7.35 -10.83 10.81
C TRP A 78 7.91 -10.72 9.40
N LEU A 79 8.66 -11.72 8.91
CA LEU A 79 9.23 -11.74 7.57
C LEU A 79 8.15 -11.67 6.48
N PHE A 80 7.09 -12.46 6.60
CA PHE A 80 5.95 -12.34 5.68
C PHE A 80 5.29 -10.97 5.77
N GLY A 81 5.17 -10.39 6.98
CA GLY A 81 4.65 -9.04 7.19
C GLY A 81 5.49 -7.97 6.48
N CYS A 82 6.82 -8.06 6.56
CA CYS A 82 7.72 -7.18 5.82
C CYS A 82 7.55 -7.35 4.30
N GLY A 83 7.44 -8.59 3.82
CA GLY A 83 7.16 -8.87 2.41
C GLY A 83 5.83 -8.27 1.93
N ILE A 84 4.77 -8.36 2.74
CA ILE A 84 3.48 -7.72 2.47
C ILE A 84 3.64 -6.20 2.39
N PHE A 85 4.38 -5.60 3.32
CA PHE A 85 4.59 -4.16 3.34
C PHE A 85 5.34 -3.67 2.07
N LEU A 86 6.40 -4.35 1.66
CA LEU A 86 7.12 -4.04 0.43
C LEU A 86 6.25 -4.20 -0.82
N ALA A 87 5.48 -5.28 -0.89
CA ALA A 87 4.52 -5.49 -1.99
C ALA A 87 3.42 -4.41 -2.00
N LEU A 88 2.93 -4.00 -0.82
CA LEU A 88 1.96 -2.91 -0.69
C LEU A 88 2.53 -1.56 -1.15
N MET A 89 3.80 -1.28 -0.85
CA MET A 89 4.46 -0.07 -1.35
C MET A 89 4.54 -0.08 -2.89
N ALA A 90 4.92 -1.21 -3.49
CA ALA A 90 4.94 -1.36 -4.94
C ALA A 90 3.54 -1.21 -5.55
N GLU A 91 2.54 -1.84 -4.93
CA GLU A 91 1.13 -1.76 -5.34
C GLU A 91 0.61 -0.33 -5.35
N ALA A 92 0.84 0.41 -4.27
CA ALA A 92 0.42 1.79 -4.14
C ALA A 92 1.14 2.72 -5.12
N PHE A 93 2.45 2.51 -5.32
CA PHE A 93 3.22 3.29 -6.28
C PHE A 93 2.71 3.08 -7.72
N MET A 94 2.50 1.83 -8.11
CA MET A 94 1.98 1.51 -9.44
C MET A 94 0.57 2.05 -9.64
N GLY A 95 -0.29 1.95 -8.62
CA GLY A 95 -1.64 2.50 -8.66
C GLY A 95 -1.70 4.02 -8.72
N TYR A 96 -0.75 4.70 -8.05
CA TYR A 96 -0.67 6.16 -8.08
C TYR A 96 -0.32 6.73 -9.46
N LEU A 97 0.41 6.00 -10.29
CA LEU A 97 0.69 6.39 -11.68
C LEU A 97 -0.58 6.42 -12.55
N LEU A 98 -1.53 5.52 -12.32
CA LEU A 98 -2.64 5.27 -13.24
C LEU A 98 -3.54 6.49 -13.53
N PRO A 99 -3.82 7.42 -12.59
CA PRO A 99 -4.60 8.63 -12.91
C PRO A 99 -3.96 9.52 -13.94
N TRP A 100 -2.66 9.38 -14.19
CA TRP A 100 -1.91 10.12 -15.20
C TRP A 100 -2.01 11.64 -15.05
N GLY A 101 -2.06 12.10 -13.79
CA GLY A 101 -1.94 13.52 -13.44
C GLY A 101 -0.45 13.94 -13.31
N GLN A 102 -0.24 15.24 -13.09
CA GLN A 102 1.11 15.81 -12.97
C GLN A 102 1.94 15.13 -11.88
N MET A 103 1.37 14.88 -10.71
CA MET A 103 2.12 14.23 -9.63
C MET A 103 2.30 12.73 -9.88
N SER A 104 1.34 12.07 -10.53
CA SER A 104 1.47 10.67 -10.97
C SER A 104 2.69 10.50 -11.87
N TYR A 105 2.81 11.32 -12.90
CA TYR A 105 3.88 11.28 -13.89
C TYR A 105 5.25 11.62 -13.28
N TRP A 106 5.35 12.78 -12.64
CA TRP A 106 6.63 13.28 -12.11
C TRP A 106 7.09 12.49 -10.87
N GLY A 107 6.15 12.01 -10.04
CA GLY A 107 6.45 11.09 -8.96
C GLY A 107 7.05 9.77 -9.47
N ALA A 108 6.50 9.21 -10.54
CA ALA A 108 7.05 8.01 -11.18
C ALA A 108 8.45 8.24 -11.74
N GLN A 109 8.71 9.38 -12.37
CA GLN A 109 10.05 9.74 -12.86
C GLN A 109 11.08 9.71 -11.71
N VAL A 110 10.75 10.30 -10.56
CA VAL A 110 11.65 10.31 -9.40
C VAL A 110 11.89 8.89 -8.87
N ILE A 111 10.83 8.12 -8.65
CA ILE A 111 10.94 6.79 -8.02
C ILE A 111 11.65 5.81 -8.95
N VAL A 112 11.35 5.79 -10.24
CA VAL A 112 12.04 4.90 -11.19
C VAL A 112 13.53 5.27 -11.31
N ASN A 113 13.87 6.55 -11.24
CA ASN A 113 15.27 6.98 -11.25
C ASN A 113 16.05 6.54 -9.99
N LEU A 114 15.38 6.27 -8.86
CA LEU A 114 16.06 5.68 -7.70
C LEU A 114 16.57 4.27 -7.99
N PHE A 115 15.86 3.48 -8.77
CA PHE A 115 16.34 2.17 -9.20
C PHE A 115 17.58 2.27 -10.09
N ALA A 116 17.70 3.35 -10.87
CA ALA A 116 18.89 3.59 -11.69
C ALA A 116 20.17 3.80 -10.85
N ALA A 117 20.04 4.17 -9.57
CA ALA A 117 21.19 4.35 -8.67
C ALA A 117 21.78 3.03 -8.15
N ILE A 118 21.13 1.88 -8.39
CA ILE A 118 21.65 0.57 -7.97
C ILE A 118 22.91 0.24 -8.78
N PRO A 119 24.05 -0.07 -8.13
CA PRO A 119 25.28 -0.36 -8.83
C PRO A 119 25.12 -1.53 -9.82
N PHE A 120 25.77 -1.42 -10.97
CA PHE A 120 25.88 -2.39 -12.07
C PHE A 120 24.60 -2.64 -12.86
N VAL A 121 23.45 -2.82 -12.21
CA VAL A 121 22.18 -3.23 -12.84
C VAL A 121 21.15 -2.09 -12.91
N GLY A 122 21.40 -0.98 -12.22
CA GLY A 122 20.41 0.09 -12.04
C GLY A 122 19.87 0.69 -13.33
N PRO A 123 20.72 1.12 -14.27
CA PRO A 123 20.26 1.70 -15.53
C PRO A 123 19.38 0.75 -16.34
N ASP A 124 19.77 -0.52 -16.46
CA ASP A 124 19.00 -1.54 -17.17
C ASP A 124 17.68 -1.87 -16.47
N LEU A 125 17.72 -1.91 -15.14
CA LEU A 125 16.52 -2.12 -14.32
C LEU A 125 15.53 -0.96 -14.47
N ALA A 126 16.02 0.29 -14.44
CA ALA A 126 15.16 1.45 -14.64
C ALA A 126 14.55 1.47 -16.04
N LEU A 127 15.31 1.09 -17.06
CA LEU A 127 14.83 0.94 -18.45
C LEU A 127 13.77 -0.18 -18.53
N LEU A 128 14.02 -1.32 -17.88
CA LEU A 128 13.07 -2.43 -17.80
C LEU A 128 11.75 -2.01 -17.14
N ILE A 129 11.81 -1.30 -16.01
CA ILE A 129 10.64 -0.82 -15.28
C ILE A 129 9.85 0.18 -16.12
N ARG A 130 10.50 1.16 -16.73
CA ARG A 130 9.85 2.15 -17.60
C ARG A 130 9.30 1.55 -18.88
N GLY A 131 10.03 0.63 -19.46
CA GLY A 131 9.74 0.08 -20.78
C GLY A 131 10.12 0.97 -21.95
N ASP A 132 10.66 2.13 -21.66
CA ASP A 132 11.18 3.12 -22.60
C ASP A 132 12.23 4.01 -21.90
N PHE A 133 12.88 4.90 -22.64
CA PHE A 133 13.86 5.84 -22.10
C PHE A 133 13.24 6.87 -21.14
N VAL A 134 11.95 7.16 -21.29
CA VAL A 134 11.18 8.07 -20.44
C VAL A 134 9.92 7.38 -19.92
N VAL A 135 9.34 7.91 -18.84
CA VAL A 135 8.00 7.50 -18.42
C VAL A 135 7.01 7.87 -19.52
N GLY A 136 6.22 6.91 -19.97
CA GLY A 136 5.32 7.05 -21.09
C GLY A 136 4.26 5.95 -21.12
N ASP A 137 3.66 5.74 -22.27
CA ASP A 137 2.61 4.75 -22.48
C ASP A 137 3.04 3.32 -22.10
N ALA A 138 4.25 2.94 -22.46
CA ALA A 138 4.82 1.64 -22.09
C ALA A 138 4.91 1.46 -20.56
N THR A 139 5.27 2.51 -19.82
CA THR A 139 5.31 2.50 -18.36
C THR A 139 3.90 2.35 -17.79
N LEU A 140 2.96 3.13 -18.30
CA LEU A 140 1.57 3.12 -17.85
C LEU A 140 0.93 1.74 -18.03
N ASN A 141 1.12 1.11 -19.17
CA ASN A 141 0.57 -0.22 -19.48
C ASN A 141 1.19 -1.31 -18.57
N ARG A 142 2.49 -1.26 -18.32
CA ARG A 142 3.15 -2.20 -17.40
C ARG A 142 2.65 -2.03 -15.98
N PHE A 143 2.56 -0.80 -15.50
CA PHE A 143 2.10 -0.51 -14.13
C PHE A 143 0.64 -0.89 -13.96
N PHE A 144 -0.20 -0.68 -14.96
CA PHE A 144 -1.57 -1.17 -14.97
C PHE A 144 -1.63 -2.69 -14.81
N SER A 145 -0.86 -3.44 -15.60
CA SER A 145 -0.84 -4.90 -15.53
C SER A 145 -0.36 -5.41 -14.18
N PHE A 146 0.67 -4.80 -13.62
CA PHE A 146 1.19 -5.16 -12.30
C PHE A 146 0.19 -4.81 -11.18
N HIS A 147 -0.37 -3.60 -11.19
CA HIS A 147 -1.31 -3.12 -10.17
C HIS A 147 -2.62 -3.89 -10.18
N VAL A 148 -3.14 -4.28 -11.34
CA VAL A 148 -4.45 -4.94 -11.42
C VAL A 148 -4.36 -6.45 -11.17
N ILE A 149 -3.24 -7.09 -11.51
CA ILE A 149 -3.12 -8.56 -11.47
C ILE A 149 -1.93 -9.03 -10.65
N ALA A 150 -0.70 -8.69 -11.06
CA ALA A 150 0.49 -9.39 -10.56
C ALA A 150 0.74 -9.12 -9.07
N VAL A 151 0.77 -7.85 -8.67
CA VAL A 151 1.05 -7.48 -7.26
C VAL A 151 -0.10 -7.84 -6.33
N PRO A 152 -1.40 -7.66 -6.68
CA PRO A 152 -2.50 -8.18 -5.88
C PRO A 152 -2.45 -9.69 -5.64
N LEU A 153 -2.06 -10.49 -6.63
CA LEU A 153 -1.89 -11.93 -6.45
C LEU A 153 -0.74 -12.26 -5.50
N VAL A 154 0.39 -11.56 -5.61
CA VAL A 154 1.51 -11.69 -4.67
C VAL A 154 1.08 -11.31 -3.25
N LEU A 155 0.38 -10.18 -3.10
CA LEU A 155 -0.16 -9.74 -1.81
C LEU A 155 -1.10 -10.79 -1.20
N LEU A 156 -2.04 -11.33 -1.96
CA LEU A 156 -2.94 -12.38 -1.49
C LEU A 156 -2.17 -13.62 -1.04
N GLY A 157 -1.19 -14.06 -1.83
CA GLY A 157 -0.34 -15.21 -1.47
C GLY A 157 0.45 -14.97 -0.17
N LEU A 158 1.06 -13.79 -0.03
CA LEU A 158 1.78 -13.42 1.19
C LEU A 158 0.86 -13.28 2.41
N VAL A 159 -0.34 -12.71 2.24
CA VAL A 159 -1.34 -12.62 3.31
C VAL A 159 -1.77 -14.01 3.77
N VAL A 160 -2.03 -14.94 2.85
CA VAL A 160 -2.35 -16.33 3.20
C VAL A 160 -1.22 -16.98 3.98
N ALA A 161 0.03 -16.84 3.51
CA ALA A 161 1.20 -17.37 4.20
C ALA A 161 1.39 -16.74 5.59
N HIS A 162 1.18 -15.43 5.73
CA HIS A 162 1.25 -14.71 7.00
C HIS A 162 0.20 -15.22 8.01
N ILE A 163 -1.03 -15.45 7.57
CA ILE A 163 -2.09 -15.99 8.42
C ILE A 163 -1.83 -17.45 8.80
N ILE A 164 -1.36 -18.27 7.88
CA ILE A 164 -0.97 -19.68 8.18
C ILE A 164 0.13 -19.68 9.25
N ALA A 165 1.20 -18.89 9.08
CA ALA A 165 2.27 -18.79 10.05
C ALA A 165 1.76 -18.32 11.43
N LEU A 166 0.81 -17.37 11.46
CA LEU A 166 0.18 -16.93 12.70
C LEU A 166 -0.61 -18.06 13.37
N HIS A 167 -1.35 -18.85 12.63
CA HIS A 167 -2.15 -19.96 13.18
C HIS A 167 -1.27 -21.08 13.73
N GLU A 168 -0.10 -21.34 13.13
CA GLU A 168 0.85 -22.34 13.63
C GLU A 168 1.38 -21.99 15.02
N VAL A 169 1.87 -20.77 15.21
CA VAL A 169 2.53 -20.36 16.47
C VAL A 169 1.62 -19.63 17.46
N GLY A 170 0.50 -19.05 16.98
CA GLY A 170 -0.44 -18.28 17.77
C GLY A 170 -0.02 -16.84 18.01
N SER A 171 -1.00 -16.04 18.47
CA SER A 171 -0.83 -14.61 18.76
C SER A 171 0.09 -14.40 19.96
N ASN A 172 0.86 -13.31 19.94
CA ASN A 172 1.59 -12.80 21.11
C ASN A 172 0.65 -12.00 22.02
N ASN A 173 1.11 -11.75 23.26
CA ASN A 173 0.47 -10.87 24.23
C ASN A 173 1.50 -9.90 24.84
N PRO A 174 1.07 -8.81 25.52
CA PRO A 174 2.00 -7.82 26.08
C PRO A 174 3.03 -8.37 27.05
N ASP A 175 2.67 -9.44 27.79
CA ASP A 175 3.52 -10.04 28.82
C ASP A 175 4.47 -11.11 28.24
N GLY A 176 4.30 -11.48 26.97
CA GLY A 176 5.11 -12.50 26.30
C GLY A 176 4.86 -13.93 26.80
N ILE A 177 3.72 -14.18 27.45
CA ILE A 177 3.38 -15.51 28.00
C ILE A 177 2.99 -16.45 26.88
N GLU A 178 3.61 -17.64 26.81
CA GLU A 178 3.23 -18.69 25.88
C GLU A 178 2.00 -19.46 26.39
N ILE A 179 0.81 -18.97 26.04
CA ILE A 179 -0.46 -19.55 26.49
C ILE A 179 -0.69 -21.00 26.02
N LYS A 180 -0.04 -21.43 24.93
CA LYS A 180 -0.12 -22.81 24.44
C LYS A 180 0.75 -23.80 25.24
N ALA A 181 1.67 -23.32 26.07
CA ALA A 181 2.55 -24.17 26.87
C ALA A 181 1.81 -24.86 28.03
N ASN A 182 0.82 -24.18 28.61
CA ASN A 182 0.04 -24.69 29.75
C ASN A 182 -1.39 -24.95 29.31
N LYS A 183 -1.80 -26.24 29.29
CA LYS A 183 -3.13 -26.69 28.83
C LYS A 183 -3.80 -27.54 29.87
N ASP A 184 -5.14 -27.53 29.90
CA ASP A 184 -5.96 -28.47 30.66
C ASP A 184 -5.92 -29.88 30.04
N GLU A 185 -6.58 -30.83 30.73
CA GLU A 185 -6.72 -32.23 30.26
C GLU A 185 -7.41 -32.36 28.90
N LYS A 186 -8.17 -31.35 28.50
CA LYS A 186 -8.87 -31.27 27.19
C LYS A 186 -8.05 -30.53 26.12
N GLY A 187 -6.82 -30.15 26.41
CA GLY A 187 -5.92 -29.46 25.51
C GLY A 187 -6.23 -27.95 25.34
N ARG A 188 -7.05 -27.37 26.19
CA ARG A 188 -7.36 -25.93 26.17
C ARG A 188 -6.34 -25.16 26.99
N PRO A 189 -5.85 -23.98 26.51
CA PRO A 189 -4.94 -23.15 27.26
C PRO A 189 -5.55 -22.70 28.61
N LEU A 190 -4.81 -22.85 29.71
CA LEU A 190 -5.24 -22.43 31.05
C LEU A 190 -5.27 -20.91 31.20
N ASP A 191 -4.38 -20.21 30.50
CA ASP A 191 -4.23 -18.75 30.53
C ASP A 191 -4.85 -18.09 29.28
N GLY A 192 -5.97 -18.58 28.84
CA GLY A 192 -6.66 -18.11 27.63
C GLY A 192 -8.13 -17.84 27.89
N ILE A 193 -8.73 -16.97 27.10
CA ILE A 193 -10.16 -16.75 27.03
C ILE A 193 -10.69 -17.21 25.67
N PRO A 194 -11.96 -17.64 25.57
CA PRO A 194 -12.56 -18.00 24.29
C PRO A 194 -12.53 -16.85 23.31
N PHE A 195 -12.29 -17.16 22.02
CA PHE A 195 -12.35 -16.13 20.98
C PHE A 195 -13.77 -15.52 20.89
N HIS A 196 -14.79 -16.36 20.88
CA HIS A 196 -16.18 -15.93 20.91
C HIS A 196 -16.75 -16.05 22.34
N PRO A 197 -17.43 -15.01 22.90
CA PRO A 197 -17.81 -13.75 22.27
C PRO A 197 -16.76 -12.62 22.39
N TYR A 198 -15.72 -12.78 23.19
CA TYR A 198 -14.83 -11.67 23.60
C TYR A 198 -14.16 -10.98 22.39
N TYR A 199 -13.41 -11.70 21.60
CA TYR A 199 -12.72 -11.12 20.44
C TYR A 199 -13.66 -10.87 19.26
N SER A 200 -14.72 -11.64 19.10
CA SER A 200 -15.74 -11.36 18.10
C SER A 200 -16.40 -10.00 18.31
N VAL A 201 -16.68 -9.64 19.56
CA VAL A 201 -17.25 -8.31 19.89
C VAL A 201 -16.25 -7.20 19.64
N HIS A 202 -14.98 -7.40 20.02
CA HIS A 202 -13.92 -6.42 19.77
C HIS A 202 -13.72 -6.20 18.27
N ASP A 203 -13.71 -7.25 17.46
CA ASP A 203 -13.57 -7.16 16.01
C ASP A 203 -14.74 -6.40 15.37
N ILE A 204 -15.98 -6.70 15.75
CA ILE A 204 -17.15 -5.99 15.25
C ILE A 204 -17.10 -4.51 15.65
N PHE A 205 -16.73 -4.21 16.90
CA PHE A 205 -16.58 -2.83 17.36
C PHE A 205 -15.51 -2.07 16.57
N ALA A 206 -14.31 -2.65 16.44
CA ALA A 206 -13.21 -2.03 15.72
C ALA A 206 -13.53 -1.81 14.23
N VAL A 207 -14.17 -2.78 13.57
CA VAL A 207 -14.65 -2.67 12.19
C VAL A 207 -15.69 -1.56 12.06
N SER A 208 -16.62 -1.46 13.00
CA SER A 208 -17.65 -0.41 12.98
C SER A 208 -17.06 0.98 13.12
N VAL A 209 -16.13 1.17 14.05
CA VAL A 209 -15.41 2.45 14.22
C VAL A 209 -14.61 2.79 12.96
N PHE A 210 -13.87 1.82 12.41
CA PHE A 210 -13.11 2.01 11.17
C PHE A 210 -14.04 2.45 10.03
N LEU A 211 -15.16 1.76 9.81
CA LEU A 211 -16.09 2.08 8.73
C LEU A 211 -16.75 3.45 8.93
N MET A 212 -17.07 3.86 10.17
CA MET A 212 -17.57 5.21 10.43
C MET A 212 -16.56 6.28 10.03
N VAL A 213 -15.30 6.15 10.44
CA VAL A 213 -14.24 7.10 10.10
C VAL A 213 -13.97 7.09 8.60
N PHE A 214 -13.83 5.91 8.00
CA PHE A 214 -13.60 5.74 6.56
C PHE A 214 -14.72 6.38 5.73
N THR A 215 -15.97 6.10 6.06
CA THR A 215 -17.13 6.67 5.39
C THR A 215 -17.19 8.19 5.56
N ALA A 216 -16.91 8.70 6.76
CA ALA A 216 -16.86 10.14 7.00
C ALA A 216 -15.80 10.82 6.11
N ILE A 217 -14.61 10.23 5.96
CA ILE A 217 -13.57 10.77 5.07
C ILE A 217 -14.04 10.72 3.62
N VAL A 218 -14.54 9.59 3.14
CA VAL A 218 -14.98 9.42 1.74
C VAL A 218 -16.07 10.42 1.35
N PHE A 219 -17.03 10.69 2.24
CA PHE A 219 -18.15 11.57 1.91
C PHE A 219 -17.89 13.07 2.19
N PHE A 220 -17.03 13.40 3.15
CA PHE A 220 -16.89 14.78 3.59
C PHE A 220 -15.50 15.39 3.36
N ALA A 221 -14.46 14.56 3.24
CA ALA A 221 -13.09 15.03 3.08
C ALA A 221 -12.18 14.06 2.31
N PRO A 222 -12.56 13.58 1.09
CA PRO A 222 -11.82 12.52 0.39
C PRO A 222 -10.39 12.90 0.01
N GLU A 223 -10.12 14.19 -0.13
CA GLU A 223 -8.78 14.72 -0.45
C GLU A 223 -7.94 14.98 0.80
N MET A 224 -8.56 15.07 1.99
CA MET A 224 -7.91 15.40 3.27
C MET A 224 -6.97 16.60 3.15
N GLY A 225 -7.45 17.68 2.50
CA GLY A 225 -6.66 18.91 2.29
C GLY A 225 -5.41 18.73 1.41
N GLY A 226 -5.43 17.77 0.51
CA GLY A 226 -4.31 17.46 -0.38
C GLY A 226 -3.36 16.36 0.13
N TYR A 227 -3.57 15.83 1.36
CA TYR A 227 -2.72 14.74 1.90
C TYR A 227 -3.05 13.38 1.29
N PHE A 228 -4.33 13.12 0.99
CA PHE A 228 -4.75 11.85 0.38
C PHE A 228 -4.79 11.92 -1.14
N LEU A 229 -5.20 13.06 -1.68
CA LEU A 229 -5.19 13.37 -3.09
C LEU A 229 -4.60 14.77 -3.30
N GLU A 230 -3.43 14.84 -3.89
CA GLU A 230 -2.69 16.07 -4.12
C GLU A 230 -3.34 16.92 -5.21
N TYR A 231 -3.47 18.22 -4.98
CA TYR A 231 -4.13 19.13 -5.91
C TYR A 231 -3.50 19.17 -7.29
N ASN A 232 -2.17 19.08 -7.38
CA ASN A 232 -1.46 19.03 -8.65
C ASN A 232 -1.72 17.74 -9.46
N ASN A 233 -2.36 16.74 -8.87
CA ASN A 233 -2.73 15.53 -9.60
C ASN A 233 -4.13 15.59 -10.21
N PHE A 234 -4.84 16.71 -10.05
CA PHE A 234 -6.11 17.02 -10.74
C PHE A 234 -5.92 17.74 -12.09
N ILE A 235 -4.68 17.89 -12.54
CA ILE A 235 -4.32 18.38 -13.87
C ILE A 235 -3.62 17.24 -14.64
N PRO A 236 -3.88 17.10 -15.96
CA PRO A 236 -3.27 16.05 -16.77
C PRO A 236 -1.75 16.17 -16.78
N ALA A 237 -1.06 15.06 -16.91
CA ALA A 237 0.40 15.01 -16.97
C ALA A 237 0.92 15.80 -18.17
N ASP A 238 1.85 16.72 -17.93
CA ASP A 238 2.61 17.42 -18.95
C ASP A 238 4.10 17.09 -18.77
N PRO A 239 4.71 16.31 -19.67
CA PRO A 239 6.12 15.95 -19.60
C PRO A 239 7.06 17.13 -19.84
N PHE A 240 6.58 18.26 -20.35
CA PHE A 240 7.37 19.45 -20.62
C PHE A 240 7.30 20.51 -19.51
N GLN A 241 6.43 20.31 -18.53
CA GLN A 241 6.25 21.26 -17.42
C GLN A 241 6.48 20.57 -16.07
N THR A 242 7.71 20.66 -15.55
CA THR A 242 8.03 20.12 -14.22
C THR A 242 7.32 20.94 -13.13
N PRO A 243 6.59 20.31 -12.20
CA PRO A 243 6.01 20.99 -11.05
C PRO A 243 7.10 21.64 -10.18
N LEU A 244 6.78 22.80 -9.58
CA LEU A 244 7.69 23.48 -8.66
C LEU A 244 8.06 22.63 -7.44
N HIS A 245 7.17 21.76 -7.03
CA HIS A 245 7.37 20.84 -5.92
C HIS A 245 6.84 19.46 -6.27
N ILE A 246 7.73 18.46 -6.18
CA ILE A 246 7.40 17.05 -6.36
C ILE A 246 7.59 16.38 -5.00
N ALA A 247 6.49 16.02 -4.36
CA ALA A 247 6.49 15.26 -3.12
C ALA A 247 5.71 13.95 -3.31
N PRO A 248 6.13 12.84 -2.71
CA PRO A 248 5.33 11.62 -2.73
C PRO A 248 4.12 11.78 -1.83
N VAL A 249 3.09 10.94 -2.03
CA VAL A 249 1.97 10.80 -1.11
C VAL A 249 2.45 10.54 0.33
N TRP A 250 1.68 10.96 1.32
CA TRP A 250 2.08 11.06 2.73
C TRP A 250 2.71 9.78 3.30
N TYR A 251 2.26 8.61 2.90
CA TYR A 251 2.77 7.33 3.43
C TYR A 251 4.17 6.97 2.93
N PHE A 252 4.68 7.64 1.89
CA PHE A 252 6.07 7.54 1.43
C PHE A 252 6.97 8.63 1.99
N THR A 253 6.45 9.63 2.69
CA THR A 253 7.25 10.75 3.21
C THR A 253 8.38 10.35 4.16
N PRO A 254 8.28 9.31 5.01
CA PRO A 254 9.43 8.85 5.80
C PRO A 254 10.62 8.45 4.93
N PHE A 255 10.38 7.69 3.86
CA PHE A 255 11.41 7.26 2.91
C PHE A 255 11.95 8.42 2.10
N TYR A 256 11.09 9.34 1.68
CA TYR A 256 11.48 10.56 0.99
C TYR A 256 12.37 11.45 1.86
N SER A 257 12.08 11.58 3.15
CA SER A 257 12.90 12.32 4.09
C SER A 257 14.29 11.70 4.26
N MET A 258 14.36 10.37 4.37
CA MET A 258 15.63 9.64 4.42
C MET A 258 16.42 9.82 3.12
N LEU A 259 15.75 9.72 1.96
CA LEU A 259 16.36 9.95 0.65
C LEU A 259 17.01 11.34 0.57
N ARG A 260 16.32 12.37 1.05
CA ARG A 260 16.85 13.74 1.02
C ARG A 260 17.98 14.00 2.00
N ALA A 261 18.12 13.15 3.01
CA ALA A 261 19.20 13.23 4.00
C ALA A 261 20.50 12.58 3.50
N VAL A 262 20.45 11.72 2.47
CA VAL A 262 21.63 11.06 1.93
C VAL A 262 22.15 11.80 0.70
N THR A 263 23.49 11.78 0.50
CA THR A 263 24.12 12.30 -0.70
C THR A 263 23.93 11.36 -1.88
N THR A 264 24.14 11.86 -3.10
CA THR A 264 24.06 11.03 -4.32
C THR A 264 25.02 9.84 -4.24
N GLU A 265 26.18 10.01 -3.63
CA GLU A 265 27.21 8.98 -3.47
C GLU A 265 26.78 7.86 -2.50
N MET A 266 25.85 8.17 -1.57
CA MET A 266 25.32 7.21 -0.59
C MET A 266 23.96 6.62 -0.99
N MET A 267 23.50 6.85 -2.20
CA MET A 267 22.18 6.41 -2.64
C MET A 267 22.00 4.89 -2.53
N TYR A 268 23.04 4.11 -2.83
CA TYR A 268 22.99 2.65 -2.67
C TYR A 268 22.86 2.22 -1.20
N VAL A 269 23.45 2.97 -0.28
CA VAL A 269 23.30 2.72 1.18
C VAL A 269 21.88 2.99 1.60
N PHE A 270 21.28 4.09 1.10
CA PHE A 270 19.87 4.39 1.34
C PHE A 270 18.96 3.25 0.87
N MET A 271 19.16 2.78 -0.38
CA MET A 271 18.35 1.67 -0.92
C MET A 271 18.52 0.39 -0.11
N ALA A 272 19.75 0.08 0.32
CA ALA A 272 20.00 -1.07 1.20
C ALA A 272 19.30 -0.93 2.56
N CYS A 273 19.28 0.27 3.17
CA CYS A 273 18.61 0.53 4.44
C CYS A 273 17.08 0.47 4.33
N VAL A 274 16.51 0.79 3.15
CA VAL A 274 15.05 0.69 2.93
C VAL A 274 14.59 -0.75 2.80
N VAL A 275 15.43 -1.61 2.21
CA VAL A 275 15.12 -3.03 1.96
C VAL A 275 15.52 -3.92 3.14
N GLY A 276 16.62 -3.63 3.83
CA GLY A 276 17.14 -4.38 4.99
C GLY A 276 16.52 -4.00 6.31
#